data_ff4a4cb037eca3e1a16d5876f1861c2f
#
_entry.id   ff4a4cb037eca3e1a16d5876f1861c2f
#
_cell.length_a   1.000
_cell.length_b   1.000
_cell.length_c   1.000
_cell.angle_alpha   90.00
_cell.angle_beta   90.00
_cell.angle_gamma   90.00
#
_symmetry.space_group_name_H-M   'P 1'
#
loop_
_entity.id
_entity.type
_entity.pdbx_description
1 polymer ?
#
loop_
_entity_poly.entity_id
_entity_poly.type
_entity_poly.pdbx_seq_one_letter_code
_entity_poly.pdbx_strand_id
1 'polypeptide(L)'
;MPAHRYSAGVSLRLPSPRVALLLTALMATCLALVLAAPGARADATFEGAVPADGETVPGPVTEIELAFSDPIGLNETETRLLDADGTELIYEAVEGDDGNVWILEPALSLDEGVYGVIWQAEAADGHTIRGVVRFGVGDVVLETEQDQSAQTEEGSESLDGQLAAAEAEGSGGGGGLVASLAAAITNLGLIIGWGAAIFVAFVASPRMTWLGRYLLQLMRIAGGIAAAGALIDLINQFAGGGGLNLIAAALLRLVAGIALAVVPDMMDGSPFIWVLSGAIIVSYALDGHTITTSPTWLMMLSDATHVTFAAIWAGGLIALAIALAYVLRRREERQAILQDGSELVLNFSRYATYSVFAVAVTGVLMAFFIMPSPSALFTTTWGWILLVKVAMVAALAGYGIKNHFGTVPELEYAQVQRSNDDDVSTVEVEQLSILRRRLLPEMALVVGILIASGLLVQASPIPG
;
A
#
# COMPACT_ATOMS: atom_id res chain seq x y z
N MET A 1 54.61 -30.20 -0.55
CA MET A 1 53.74 -29.37 0.27
C MET A 1 52.32 -29.46 -0.30
N PRO A 2 51.33 -30.02 0.39
CA PRO A 2 49.99 -30.23 -0.16
C PRO A 2 49.16 -28.95 -0.01
N ALA A 3 48.53 -28.57 -1.11
CA ALA A 3 47.59 -27.48 -1.17
C ALA A 3 46.28 -27.84 -0.39
N HIS A 4 46.07 -27.20 0.72
CA HIS A 4 44.77 -27.24 1.43
C HIS A 4 43.74 -26.44 0.63
N ARG A 5 42.84 -27.16 -0.06
CA ARG A 5 41.60 -26.60 -0.58
C ARG A 5 40.66 -26.35 0.59
N TYR A 6 40.48 -25.11 1.00
CA TYR A 6 39.34 -24.69 1.82
C TYR A 6 38.13 -24.59 0.91
N SER A 7 37.33 -25.66 0.84
CA SER A 7 35.97 -25.56 0.39
C SER A 7 35.12 -25.08 1.57
N ALA A 8 34.89 -23.79 1.67
CA ALA A 8 33.86 -23.24 2.54
C ALA A 8 32.50 -23.64 1.99
N GLY A 9 32.04 -24.82 2.34
CA GLY A 9 30.65 -25.23 2.09
C GLY A 9 29.73 -24.34 2.91
N VAL A 10 29.03 -23.43 2.23
CA VAL A 10 27.84 -22.77 2.77
C VAL A 10 26.81 -23.87 2.98
N SER A 11 26.76 -24.42 4.19
CA SER A 11 25.68 -25.32 4.58
C SER A 11 24.43 -24.48 4.74
N LEU A 12 23.61 -24.42 3.69
CA LEU A 12 22.20 -24.04 3.83
C LEU A 12 21.60 -24.98 4.88
N ARG A 13 21.44 -24.49 6.10
CA ARG A 13 20.65 -25.21 7.12
C ARG A 13 19.22 -25.20 6.64
N LEU A 14 18.81 -26.29 6.00
CA LEU A 14 17.40 -26.54 5.70
C LEU A 14 16.62 -26.48 7.03
N PRO A 15 15.45 -25.82 7.06
CA PRO A 15 14.60 -25.78 8.25
C PRO A 15 14.31 -27.22 8.72
N SER A 16 14.18 -27.41 10.04
CA SER A 16 13.84 -28.73 10.57
C SER A 16 12.52 -29.22 9.93
N PRO A 17 12.34 -30.55 9.74
CA PRO A 17 11.14 -31.09 9.08
C PRO A 17 9.83 -30.63 9.74
N ARG A 18 9.85 -30.31 11.04
CA ARG A 18 8.71 -29.75 11.78
C ARG A 18 8.41 -28.30 11.35
N VAL A 19 9.44 -27.49 11.11
CA VAL A 19 9.29 -26.10 10.64
C VAL A 19 8.83 -26.10 9.19
N ALA A 20 9.36 -26.96 8.34
CA ALA A 20 8.89 -27.12 6.96
C ALA A 20 7.40 -27.53 6.92
N LEU A 21 6.98 -28.46 7.80
CA LEU A 21 5.60 -28.93 7.90
C LEU A 21 4.66 -27.82 8.38
N LEU A 22 5.07 -27.02 9.37
CA LEU A 22 4.30 -25.87 9.87
C LEU A 22 4.17 -24.76 8.80
N LEU A 23 5.23 -24.50 8.04
CA LEU A 23 5.23 -23.55 6.93
C LEU A 23 4.30 -24.02 5.80
N THR A 24 4.37 -25.31 5.46
CA THR A 24 3.49 -25.88 4.43
C THR A 24 2.03 -25.85 4.88
N ALA A 25 1.76 -26.17 6.15
CA ALA A 25 0.42 -26.10 6.73
C ALA A 25 -0.09 -24.64 6.77
N LEU A 26 0.74 -23.68 7.17
CA LEU A 26 0.38 -22.27 7.18
C LEU A 26 0.12 -21.74 5.76
N MET A 27 1.01 -22.04 4.80
CA MET A 27 0.82 -21.69 3.40
C MET A 27 -0.44 -22.35 2.82
N ALA A 28 -0.70 -23.62 3.13
CA ALA A 28 -1.90 -24.32 2.69
C ALA A 28 -3.17 -23.69 3.31
N THR A 29 -3.12 -23.30 4.59
CA THR A 29 -4.24 -22.62 5.26
C THR A 29 -4.46 -21.23 4.69
N CYS A 30 -3.40 -20.43 4.45
CA CYS A 30 -3.51 -19.14 3.79
C CYS A 30 -4.04 -19.29 2.36
N LEU A 31 -3.54 -20.25 1.59
CA LEU A 31 -4.02 -20.56 0.25
C LEU A 31 -5.47 -21.03 0.26
N ALA A 32 -5.87 -21.86 1.23
CA ALA A 32 -7.26 -22.31 1.37
C ALA A 32 -8.19 -21.18 1.75
N LEU A 33 -7.77 -20.24 2.62
CA LEU A 33 -8.53 -19.03 2.96
C LEU A 33 -8.67 -18.09 1.74
N VAL A 34 -7.62 -17.93 0.95
CA VAL A 34 -7.63 -17.16 -0.30
C VAL A 34 -8.52 -17.80 -1.36
N LEU A 35 -8.49 -19.13 -1.49
CA LEU A 35 -9.34 -19.87 -2.44
C LEU A 35 -10.80 -20.00 -1.96
N ALA A 36 -11.06 -19.86 -0.67
CA ALA A 36 -12.39 -19.85 -0.09
C ALA A 36 -13.02 -18.45 -0.02
N ALA A 37 -12.23 -17.39 -0.33
CA ALA A 37 -12.78 -16.05 -0.48
C ALA A 37 -13.80 -16.06 -1.63
N PRO A 38 -15.02 -15.54 -1.45
CA PRO A 38 -15.96 -15.39 -2.54
C PRO A 38 -15.29 -14.64 -3.68
N GLY A 39 -15.44 -15.14 -4.91
CA GLY A 39 -14.75 -14.61 -6.07
C GLY A 39 -14.90 -13.10 -6.13
N ALA A 40 -13.77 -12.41 -6.07
CA ALA A 40 -13.74 -10.96 -6.14
C ALA A 40 -14.40 -10.52 -7.45
N ARG A 41 -15.42 -9.69 -7.34
CA ARG A 41 -16.01 -8.94 -8.45
C ARG A 41 -15.21 -7.64 -8.57
N ALA A 42 -15.17 -7.08 -9.78
CA ALA A 42 -14.57 -5.78 -10.03
C ALA A 42 -15.15 -4.71 -9.09
N ASP A 43 -14.39 -3.67 -8.76
CA ASP A 43 -14.90 -2.51 -8.06
C ASP A 43 -16.13 -2.00 -8.81
N ALA A 44 -17.28 -1.96 -8.15
CA ALA A 44 -18.46 -1.39 -8.76
C ALA A 44 -18.22 0.11 -9.00
N THR A 45 -18.51 0.56 -10.22
CA THR A 45 -18.42 1.97 -10.59
C THR A 45 -19.80 2.51 -10.92
N PHE A 46 -20.04 3.78 -10.57
CA PHE A 46 -21.26 4.46 -11.01
C PHE A 46 -21.18 4.70 -12.52
N GLU A 47 -22.18 4.18 -13.25
CA GLU A 47 -22.25 4.32 -14.71
C GLU A 47 -23.10 5.51 -15.15
N GLY A 48 -24.06 5.91 -14.31
CA GLY A 48 -24.93 7.03 -14.56
C GLY A 48 -26.25 6.97 -13.82
N ALA A 49 -27.06 8.00 -14.00
CA ALA A 49 -28.42 8.09 -13.47
C ALA A 49 -29.42 8.45 -14.58
N VAL A 50 -30.69 8.22 -14.31
CA VAL A 50 -31.81 8.71 -15.11
C VAL A 50 -32.83 9.37 -14.15
N PRO A 51 -33.01 10.70 -14.18
CA PRO A 51 -32.36 11.68 -15.07
C PRO A 51 -30.83 11.75 -14.85
N ALA A 52 -30.08 12.05 -15.94
CA ALA A 52 -28.63 12.15 -15.85
C ALA A 52 -28.20 13.39 -15.05
N ASP A 53 -26.97 13.37 -14.54
CA ASP A 53 -26.38 14.52 -13.88
C ASP A 53 -26.29 15.73 -14.83
N GLY A 54 -26.81 16.89 -14.38
CA GLY A 54 -26.94 18.09 -15.19
C GLY A 54 -28.06 18.06 -16.24
N GLU A 55 -28.89 17.02 -16.29
CA GLU A 55 -29.99 16.91 -17.24
C GLU A 55 -31.23 17.65 -16.74
N THR A 56 -31.98 18.25 -17.69
CA THR A 56 -33.34 18.77 -17.43
C THR A 56 -34.34 17.96 -18.24
N VAL A 57 -35.31 17.35 -17.56
CA VAL A 57 -36.33 16.49 -18.18
C VAL A 57 -37.69 17.16 -18.20
N PRO A 58 -38.49 16.96 -19.26
CA PRO A 58 -39.87 17.51 -19.31
C PRO A 58 -40.84 16.66 -18.48
N GLY A 59 -41.66 17.31 -17.68
CA GLY A 59 -42.76 16.65 -16.96
C GLY A 59 -42.33 16.01 -15.61
N PRO A 60 -43.29 15.54 -14.81
CA PRO A 60 -42.99 15.04 -13.49
C PRO A 60 -42.16 13.76 -13.52
N VAL A 61 -41.17 13.67 -12.62
CA VAL A 61 -40.35 12.49 -12.42
C VAL A 61 -40.91 11.62 -11.29
N THR A 62 -41.16 10.35 -11.58
CA THR A 62 -41.69 9.35 -10.63
C THR A 62 -40.66 8.32 -10.21
N GLU A 63 -39.53 8.22 -10.93
CA GLU A 63 -38.48 7.24 -10.72
C GLU A 63 -37.13 7.91 -11.01
N ILE A 64 -36.13 7.62 -10.17
CA ILE A 64 -34.76 8.03 -10.40
C ILE A 64 -33.90 6.75 -10.39
N GLU A 65 -33.26 6.46 -11.52
CA GLU A 65 -32.44 5.26 -11.67
C GLU A 65 -30.98 5.59 -11.40
N LEU A 66 -30.33 4.77 -10.60
CA LEU A 66 -28.86 4.80 -10.36
C LEU A 66 -28.27 3.50 -10.88
N ALA A 67 -27.44 3.57 -11.92
CA ALA A 67 -26.84 2.40 -12.54
C ALA A 67 -25.34 2.27 -12.18
N PHE A 68 -24.94 1.02 -11.93
CA PHE A 68 -23.57 0.65 -11.54
C PHE A 68 -23.07 -0.50 -12.42
N SER A 69 -21.75 -0.63 -12.58
CA SER A 69 -21.13 -1.68 -13.39
C SER A 69 -21.31 -3.09 -12.83
N ASP A 70 -21.49 -3.20 -11.51
CA ASP A 70 -21.60 -4.46 -10.77
C ASP A 70 -22.64 -4.34 -9.66
N PRO A 71 -23.17 -5.47 -9.14
CA PRO A 71 -24.09 -5.46 -8.02
C PRO A 71 -23.52 -4.77 -6.78
N ILE A 72 -24.30 -3.86 -6.20
CA ILE A 72 -23.95 -3.07 -5.01
C ILE A 72 -25.08 -3.10 -3.98
N GLY A 73 -24.76 -2.82 -2.72
CA GLY A 73 -25.72 -2.54 -1.68
C GLY A 73 -25.88 -1.03 -1.47
N LEU A 74 -27.06 -0.47 -1.81
CA LEU A 74 -27.32 0.94 -1.53
C LEU A 74 -27.48 1.15 -0.02
N ASN A 75 -26.79 2.16 0.53
CA ASN A 75 -27.00 2.55 1.92
C ASN A 75 -28.13 3.56 2.02
N GLU A 76 -29.34 3.07 2.22
CA GLU A 76 -30.55 3.90 2.28
C GLU A 76 -30.51 4.95 3.40
N THR A 77 -29.75 4.71 4.48
CA THR A 77 -29.64 5.67 5.61
C THR A 77 -28.81 6.89 5.24
N GLU A 78 -27.81 6.71 4.37
CA GLU A 78 -26.89 7.77 3.93
C GLU A 78 -27.27 8.33 2.55
N THR A 79 -28.22 7.68 1.85
CA THR A 79 -28.73 8.16 0.56
C THR A 79 -29.87 9.14 0.82
N ARG A 80 -29.83 10.30 0.18
CA ARG A 80 -30.82 11.38 0.38
C ARG A 80 -31.27 11.95 -0.95
N LEU A 81 -32.55 12.15 -1.10
CA LEU A 81 -33.18 12.90 -2.19
C LEU A 81 -33.54 14.29 -1.67
N LEU A 82 -33.09 15.33 -2.30
CA LEU A 82 -33.22 16.73 -1.85
C LEU A 82 -33.96 17.57 -2.91
N ASP A 83 -34.77 18.51 -2.44
CA ASP A 83 -35.35 19.57 -3.28
C ASP A 83 -34.38 20.78 -3.43
N ALA A 84 -34.83 21.81 -4.16
CA ALA A 84 -34.03 23.02 -4.42
C ALA A 84 -33.62 23.79 -3.15
N ASP A 85 -34.42 23.68 -2.07
CA ASP A 85 -34.13 24.31 -0.78
C ASP A 85 -33.24 23.43 0.13
N GLY A 86 -32.82 22.24 -0.35
CA GLY A 86 -32.03 21.27 0.40
C GLY A 86 -32.87 20.44 1.40
N THR A 87 -34.21 20.46 1.26
CA THR A 87 -35.08 19.68 2.10
C THR A 87 -35.11 18.24 1.63
N GLU A 88 -35.00 17.30 2.57
CA GLU A 88 -35.02 15.87 2.27
C GLU A 88 -36.44 15.40 1.93
N LEU A 89 -36.53 14.74 0.78
CA LEU A 89 -37.77 14.16 0.28
C LEU A 89 -37.85 12.66 0.61
N ILE A 90 -39.06 12.19 0.94
CA ILE A 90 -39.31 10.77 1.22
C ILE A 90 -39.33 9.99 -0.11
N TYR A 91 -38.63 8.88 -0.16
CA TYR A 91 -38.59 7.96 -1.30
C TYR A 91 -38.56 6.52 -0.80
N GLU A 92 -38.86 5.57 -1.68
CA GLU A 92 -38.62 4.13 -1.49
C GLU A 92 -37.49 3.69 -2.44
N ALA A 93 -36.52 2.91 -1.95
CA ALA A 93 -35.46 2.38 -2.77
C ALA A 93 -35.76 0.95 -3.19
N VAL A 94 -35.73 0.66 -4.47
CA VAL A 94 -36.03 -0.65 -5.04
C VAL A 94 -34.81 -1.15 -5.81
N GLU A 95 -34.33 -2.36 -5.47
CA GLU A 95 -33.24 -3.03 -6.16
C GLU A 95 -33.76 -3.64 -7.49
N GLY A 96 -33.04 -3.34 -8.59
CA GLY A 96 -33.33 -3.94 -9.90
C GLY A 96 -32.91 -5.41 -9.99
N ASP A 97 -33.36 -6.09 -11.05
CA ASP A 97 -33.26 -7.55 -11.21
C ASP A 97 -31.83 -8.11 -11.13
N ASP A 98 -30.80 -7.35 -11.57
CA ASP A 98 -29.40 -7.78 -11.57
C ASP A 98 -28.59 -7.23 -10.38
N GLY A 99 -29.19 -6.44 -9.48
CA GLY A 99 -28.57 -5.83 -8.31
C GLY A 99 -27.54 -4.70 -8.61
N ASN A 100 -27.40 -4.34 -9.87
CA ASN A 100 -26.52 -3.26 -10.34
C ASN A 100 -27.27 -1.96 -10.68
N VAL A 101 -28.59 -1.96 -10.53
CA VAL A 101 -29.46 -0.81 -10.72
C VAL A 101 -30.30 -0.61 -9.45
N TRP A 102 -30.37 0.63 -8.99
CA TRP A 102 -31.25 1.03 -7.89
C TRP A 102 -32.22 2.09 -8.38
N ILE A 103 -33.49 1.90 -8.07
CA ILE A 103 -34.56 2.81 -8.43
C ILE A 103 -35.06 3.51 -7.15
N LEU A 104 -34.94 4.82 -7.11
CA LEU A 104 -35.49 5.64 -6.06
C LEU A 104 -36.87 6.14 -6.51
N GLU A 105 -37.93 5.71 -5.83
CA GLU A 105 -39.32 6.10 -6.10
C GLU A 105 -39.72 7.18 -5.08
N PRO A 106 -39.79 8.47 -5.47
CA PRO A 106 -40.26 9.53 -4.60
C PRO A 106 -41.74 9.28 -4.17
N ALA A 107 -42.03 9.51 -2.90
CA ALA A 107 -43.38 9.33 -2.38
C ALA A 107 -44.44 10.23 -3.07
N LEU A 108 -44.00 11.33 -3.63
CA LEU A 108 -44.79 12.23 -4.50
C LEU A 108 -43.98 12.45 -5.79
N SER A 109 -44.67 12.50 -6.94
CA SER A 109 -44.01 12.85 -8.20
C SER A 109 -43.30 14.21 -8.07
N LEU A 110 -42.07 14.27 -8.60
CA LEU A 110 -41.29 15.50 -8.60
C LEU A 110 -41.79 16.41 -9.72
N ASP A 111 -42.40 17.52 -9.34
CA ASP A 111 -42.93 18.54 -10.26
C ASP A 111 -41.79 19.49 -10.74
N GLU A 112 -42.13 20.61 -11.39
CA GLU A 112 -41.15 21.59 -11.86
C GLU A 112 -40.25 22.09 -10.72
N GLY A 113 -38.93 21.88 -10.86
CA GLY A 113 -37.94 22.23 -9.83
C GLY A 113 -36.56 21.66 -10.09
N VAL A 114 -35.61 22.00 -9.24
CA VAL A 114 -34.25 21.42 -9.22
C VAL A 114 -34.16 20.43 -8.06
N TYR A 115 -33.57 19.29 -8.33
CA TYR A 115 -33.45 18.20 -7.37
C TYR A 115 -32.03 17.65 -7.33
N GLY A 116 -31.66 17.05 -6.18
CA GLY A 116 -30.36 16.40 -6.02
C GLY A 116 -30.50 15.07 -5.30
N VAL A 117 -29.69 14.11 -5.70
CA VAL A 117 -29.51 12.82 -5.01
C VAL A 117 -28.08 12.75 -4.50
N ILE A 118 -27.92 12.62 -3.19
CA ILE A 118 -26.67 12.20 -2.57
C ILE A 118 -26.82 10.72 -2.30
N TRP A 119 -25.96 9.88 -2.91
CA TRP A 119 -26.04 8.44 -2.74
C TRP A 119 -24.76 7.86 -2.17
N GLN A 120 -24.90 6.78 -1.40
CA GLN A 120 -23.82 5.99 -0.88
C GLN A 120 -24.13 4.52 -1.08
N ALA A 121 -23.17 3.76 -1.57
CA ALA A 121 -23.30 2.35 -1.81
C ALA A 121 -22.06 1.58 -1.36
N GLU A 122 -22.25 0.30 -1.00
CA GLU A 122 -21.18 -0.61 -0.64
C GLU A 122 -20.99 -1.63 -1.76
N ALA A 123 -19.81 -1.67 -2.35
CA ALA A 123 -19.42 -2.66 -3.33
C ALA A 123 -19.20 -4.04 -2.68
N ALA A 124 -19.21 -5.11 -3.48
CA ALA A 124 -19.09 -6.49 -3.00
C ALA A 124 -17.77 -6.78 -2.26
N ASP A 125 -16.75 -5.94 -2.44
CA ASP A 125 -15.45 -6.01 -1.77
C ASP A 125 -15.39 -5.25 -0.43
N GLY A 126 -16.50 -4.58 -0.05
CA GLY A 126 -16.64 -3.80 1.17
C GLY A 126 -16.19 -2.34 1.06
N HIS A 127 -15.81 -1.88 -0.15
CA HIS A 127 -15.53 -0.46 -0.36
C HIS A 127 -16.84 0.32 -0.48
N THR A 128 -16.88 1.47 0.20
CA THR A 128 -17.97 2.42 0.09
C THR A 128 -17.70 3.39 -1.04
N ILE A 129 -18.62 3.47 -1.99
CA ILE A 129 -18.65 4.47 -3.05
C ILE A 129 -19.73 5.49 -2.79
N ARG A 130 -19.50 6.74 -3.16
CA ARG A 130 -20.43 7.85 -2.95
C ARG A 130 -20.47 8.72 -4.19
N GLY A 131 -21.58 9.40 -4.38
CA GLY A 131 -21.68 10.39 -5.44
C GLY A 131 -22.89 11.27 -5.26
N VAL A 132 -23.00 12.22 -6.15
CA VAL A 132 -24.14 13.13 -6.23
C VAL A 132 -24.66 13.12 -7.68
N VAL A 133 -25.96 13.36 -7.82
CA VAL A 133 -26.63 13.59 -9.10
C VAL A 133 -27.53 14.80 -8.93
N ARG A 134 -27.44 15.76 -9.83
CA ARG A 134 -28.29 16.97 -9.87
C ARG A 134 -29.06 17.02 -11.17
N PHE A 135 -30.36 17.20 -11.12
CA PHE A 135 -31.19 17.29 -12.32
C PHE A 135 -32.31 18.30 -12.16
N GLY A 136 -32.84 18.75 -13.30
CA GLY A 136 -33.98 19.64 -13.37
C GLY A 136 -35.23 18.96 -13.90
N VAL A 137 -36.41 19.40 -13.46
CA VAL A 137 -37.69 18.95 -13.97
C VAL A 137 -38.47 20.19 -14.47
N GLY A 138 -39.02 20.13 -15.67
CA GLY A 138 -39.76 21.23 -16.28
C GLY A 138 -38.88 22.28 -16.97
N ASP A 139 -39.26 23.52 -16.94
CA ASP A 139 -38.56 24.65 -17.63
C ASP A 139 -37.62 25.36 -16.64
N VAL A 140 -36.71 24.64 -16.04
CA VAL A 140 -35.70 25.17 -15.10
C VAL A 140 -34.32 25.23 -15.72
N VAL A 141 -33.55 26.28 -15.34
CA VAL A 141 -32.16 26.43 -15.77
C VAL A 141 -31.27 25.92 -14.62
N LEU A 142 -30.47 24.91 -14.92
CA LEU A 142 -29.40 24.47 -14.02
C LEU A 142 -28.22 25.42 -14.19
N GLU A 143 -27.86 26.19 -13.15
CA GLU A 143 -26.67 27.03 -13.18
C GLU A 143 -25.40 26.13 -13.24
N THR A 144 -24.53 26.43 -14.18
CA THR A 144 -23.27 25.68 -14.37
C THR A 144 -22.27 26.09 -13.29
N GLU A 145 -21.40 25.17 -12.84
CA GLU A 145 -20.38 25.36 -11.78
C GLU A 145 -19.50 26.60 -11.90
N GLN A 146 -19.42 27.23 -13.08
CA GLN A 146 -18.60 28.41 -13.32
C GLN A 146 -19.16 29.70 -12.71
N ASP A 147 -20.43 29.78 -12.42
CA ASP A 147 -21.08 30.98 -11.83
C ASP A 147 -21.13 30.93 -10.27
N GLN A 148 -20.86 29.79 -9.67
CA GLN A 148 -20.96 29.61 -8.21
C GLN A 148 -19.76 30.15 -7.40
N SER A 149 -18.65 30.50 -8.03
CA SER A 149 -17.47 31.03 -7.32
C SER A 149 -17.67 32.42 -6.70
N ALA A 150 -18.82 33.05 -6.88
CA ALA A 150 -19.14 34.41 -6.42
C ALA A 150 -20.12 34.49 -5.24
N GLN A 151 -20.72 33.38 -4.78
CA GLN A 151 -21.75 33.39 -3.73
C GLN A 151 -21.38 32.47 -2.54
N THR A 152 -20.22 32.70 -1.95
CA THR A 152 -19.75 31.93 -0.78
C THR A 152 -20.18 32.62 0.51
N GLU A 153 -21.45 32.72 0.85
CA GLU A 153 -21.88 33.07 2.23
C GLU A 153 -23.35 32.80 2.58
N GLU A 154 -24.12 31.97 1.89
CA GLU A 154 -25.47 31.61 2.34
C GLU A 154 -25.65 30.08 2.43
N GLY A 155 -25.51 29.59 3.67
CA GLY A 155 -26.19 28.40 4.19
C GLY A 155 -25.72 27.04 3.68
N SER A 156 -25.05 26.29 4.56
CA SER A 156 -24.83 24.84 4.44
C SER A 156 -26.14 24.00 4.34
N GLU A 157 -27.28 24.65 4.34
CA GLU A 157 -28.62 24.01 4.27
C GLU A 157 -29.20 24.03 2.84
N SER A 158 -28.67 24.81 1.90
CA SER A 158 -29.16 24.83 0.50
C SER A 158 -28.75 23.53 -0.23
N LEU A 159 -29.49 23.16 -1.30
CA LEU A 159 -29.18 22.00 -2.15
C LEU A 159 -27.72 22.01 -2.59
N ASP A 160 -27.27 23.12 -3.18
CA ASP A 160 -25.89 23.24 -3.69
C ASP A 160 -24.84 23.11 -2.59
N GLY A 161 -25.11 23.64 -1.38
CA GLY A 161 -24.23 23.49 -0.22
C GLY A 161 -24.12 22.02 0.26
N GLN A 162 -25.22 21.28 0.25
CA GLN A 162 -25.24 19.89 0.64
C GLN A 162 -24.61 18.98 -0.42
N LEU A 163 -24.86 19.21 -1.70
CA LEU A 163 -24.22 18.47 -2.79
C LEU A 163 -22.70 18.72 -2.80
N ALA A 164 -22.27 19.98 -2.72
CA ALA A 164 -20.84 20.32 -2.67
C ALA A 164 -20.13 19.72 -1.43
N ALA A 165 -20.82 19.67 -0.28
CA ALA A 165 -20.28 19.02 0.90
C ALA A 165 -20.15 17.49 0.70
N ALA A 166 -21.14 16.85 0.10
CA ALA A 166 -21.11 15.43 -0.22
C ALA A 166 -20.05 15.07 -1.28
N GLU A 167 -19.89 15.92 -2.31
CA GLU A 167 -18.81 15.79 -3.30
C GLU A 167 -17.42 15.93 -2.64
N ALA A 168 -17.26 16.91 -1.75
CA ALA A 168 -16.02 17.10 -1.00
C ALA A 168 -15.69 15.90 -0.10
N GLU A 169 -16.72 15.26 0.49
CA GLU A 169 -16.57 14.01 1.24
C GLU A 169 -16.28 12.81 0.33
N GLY A 170 -16.89 12.73 -0.84
CA GLY A 170 -16.67 11.69 -1.83
C GLY A 170 -15.32 11.82 -2.54
N SER A 171 -14.87 13.05 -2.82
CA SER A 171 -13.61 13.34 -3.51
C SER A 171 -12.37 13.35 -2.61
N GLY A 172 -12.48 12.95 -1.34
CA GLY A 172 -11.33 12.89 -0.41
C GLY A 172 -11.41 13.89 0.73
N GLY A 173 -12.61 14.19 1.20
CA GLY A 173 -12.81 14.89 2.48
C GLY A 173 -12.00 14.27 3.60
N GLY A 174 -11.81 14.95 4.72
CA GLY A 174 -10.87 14.61 5.80
C GLY A 174 -10.69 13.14 6.17
N GLY A 175 -11.68 12.27 5.88
CA GLY A 175 -11.60 10.82 6.02
C GLY A 175 -10.60 10.18 5.05
N GLY A 176 -10.60 10.58 3.78
CA GLY A 176 -9.69 10.04 2.77
C GLY A 176 -8.22 10.40 3.06
N LEU A 177 -7.96 11.64 3.51
CA LEU A 177 -6.60 12.04 3.90
C LEU A 177 -6.12 11.28 5.14
N VAL A 178 -6.98 11.11 6.14
CA VAL A 178 -6.64 10.35 7.36
C VAL A 178 -6.37 8.89 7.02
N ALA A 179 -7.19 8.26 6.18
CA ALA A 179 -7.00 6.89 5.70
C ALA A 179 -5.69 6.76 4.91
N SER A 180 -5.40 7.68 3.99
CA SER A 180 -4.15 7.70 3.21
C SER A 180 -2.91 7.81 4.10
N LEU A 181 -2.96 8.70 5.10
CA LEU A 181 -1.87 8.86 6.06
C LEU A 181 -1.73 7.63 6.96
N ALA A 182 -2.82 7.03 7.42
CA ALA A 182 -2.79 5.81 8.20
C ALA A 182 -2.17 4.65 7.41
N ALA A 183 -2.58 4.46 6.16
CA ALA A 183 -2.00 3.47 5.26
C ALA A 183 -0.50 3.72 5.02
N ALA A 184 -0.09 4.97 4.75
CA ALA A 184 1.31 5.33 4.55
C ALA A 184 2.17 5.06 5.80
N ILE A 185 1.66 5.40 6.99
CA ILE A 185 2.32 5.17 8.28
C ILE A 185 2.45 3.66 8.56
N THR A 186 1.38 2.91 8.32
CA THR A 186 1.36 1.44 8.46
C THR A 186 2.37 0.79 7.53
N ASN A 187 2.34 1.14 6.24
CA ASN A 187 3.25 0.61 5.23
C ASN A 187 4.71 0.94 5.55
N LEU A 188 4.99 2.19 5.95
CA LEU A 188 6.33 2.62 6.36
C LEU A 188 6.86 1.74 7.51
N GLY A 189 6.05 1.56 8.55
CA GLY A 189 6.42 0.78 9.72
C GLY A 189 6.60 -0.70 9.41
N LEU A 190 5.64 -1.34 8.72
CA LEU A 190 5.70 -2.75 8.38
C LEU A 190 6.86 -3.07 7.45
N ILE A 191 7.03 -2.34 6.35
CA ILE A 191 8.09 -2.58 5.37
C ILE A 191 9.47 -2.43 6.00
N ILE A 192 9.69 -1.41 6.82
CA ILE A 192 10.98 -1.20 7.50
C ILE A 192 11.21 -2.25 8.58
N GLY A 193 10.24 -2.50 9.43
CA GLY A 193 10.37 -3.43 10.55
C GLY A 193 10.52 -4.88 10.10
N TRP A 194 9.69 -5.31 9.15
CA TRP A 194 9.75 -6.63 8.56
C TRP A 194 11.02 -6.83 7.74
N GLY A 195 11.41 -5.85 6.91
CA GLY A 195 12.66 -5.91 6.16
C GLY A 195 13.89 -5.95 7.05
N ALA A 196 13.89 -5.25 8.18
CA ALA A 196 14.96 -5.36 9.18
C ALA A 196 15.03 -6.77 9.81
N ALA A 197 13.86 -7.39 10.09
CA ALA A 197 13.80 -8.76 10.59
C ALA A 197 14.35 -9.77 9.56
N ILE A 198 13.98 -9.63 8.28
CA ILE A 198 14.53 -10.44 7.18
C ILE A 198 16.04 -10.21 7.03
N PHE A 199 16.51 -8.97 7.17
CA PHE A 199 17.93 -8.64 7.09
C PHE A 199 18.73 -9.36 8.19
N VAL A 200 18.24 -9.38 9.43
CA VAL A 200 18.87 -10.14 10.53
C VAL A 200 18.89 -11.63 10.22
N ALA A 201 17.79 -12.17 9.70
CA ALA A 201 17.64 -13.61 9.49
C ALA A 201 18.48 -14.15 8.32
N PHE A 202 18.67 -13.36 7.24
CA PHE A 202 19.23 -13.86 5.98
C PHE A 202 20.49 -13.14 5.50
N VAL A 203 20.70 -11.87 5.87
CA VAL A 203 21.84 -11.06 5.42
C VAL A 203 22.96 -11.02 6.47
N ALA A 204 22.58 -10.85 7.75
CA ALA A 204 23.54 -10.79 8.83
C ALA A 204 24.10 -12.18 9.18
N SER A 205 25.39 -12.24 9.48
CA SER A 205 26.01 -13.46 9.98
C SER A 205 25.72 -13.62 11.49
N PRO A 206 25.48 -14.86 12.00
CA PRO A 206 25.26 -15.10 13.43
C PRO A 206 26.38 -14.59 14.36
N ARG A 207 27.59 -14.41 13.83
CA ARG A 207 28.73 -13.83 14.59
C ARG A 207 28.58 -12.33 14.87
N MET A 208 27.72 -11.61 14.13
CA MET A 208 27.54 -10.17 14.20
C MET A 208 26.57 -9.78 15.34
N THR A 209 26.80 -10.28 16.55
CA THR A 209 25.92 -10.07 17.73
C THR A 209 25.75 -8.59 18.07
N TRP A 210 26.74 -7.74 17.72
CA TRP A 210 26.69 -6.30 17.92
C TRP A 210 25.55 -5.63 17.12
N LEU A 211 25.20 -6.19 15.96
CA LEU A 211 24.20 -5.64 15.05
C LEU A 211 22.78 -5.82 15.63
N GLY A 212 22.53 -6.94 16.34
CA GLY A 212 21.21 -7.29 16.87
C GLY A 212 20.58 -6.15 17.66
N ARG A 213 21.31 -5.56 18.60
CA ARG A 213 20.78 -4.48 19.45
C ARG A 213 20.19 -3.29 18.64
N TYR A 214 20.86 -2.88 17.58
CA TYR A 214 20.43 -1.73 16.76
C TYR A 214 19.25 -2.08 15.87
N LEU A 215 19.25 -3.26 15.28
CA LEU A 215 18.16 -3.71 14.44
C LEU A 215 16.91 -4.06 15.25
N LEU A 216 17.06 -4.60 16.47
CA LEU A 216 15.95 -4.77 17.40
C LEU A 216 15.29 -3.43 17.78
N GLN A 217 16.08 -2.37 18.00
CA GLN A 217 15.53 -1.03 18.20
C GLN A 217 14.79 -0.50 16.96
N LEU A 218 15.36 -0.71 15.77
CA LEU A 218 14.70 -0.35 14.51
C LEU A 218 13.35 -1.07 14.38
N MET A 219 13.31 -2.39 14.62
CA MET A 219 12.08 -3.19 14.57
C MET A 219 11.04 -2.68 15.58
N ARG A 220 11.45 -2.35 16.81
CA ARG A 220 10.54 -1.81 17.84
C ARG A 220 9.93 -0.48 17.43
N ILE A 221 10.74 0.44 16.93
CA ILE A 221 10.26 1.76 16.49
C ILE A 221 9.35 1.59 15.26
N ALA A 222 9.78 0.85 14.25
CA ALA A 222 9.03 0.62 13.04
C ALA A 222 7.70 -0.13 13.32
N GLY A 223 7.74 -1.15 14.19
CA GLY A 223 6.54 -1.86 14.64
C GLY A 223 5.56 -0.97 15.39
N GLY A 224 6.06 -0.08 16.27
CA GLY A 224 5.23 0.91 16.96
C GLY A 224 4.55 1.90 16.00
N ILE A 225 5.30 2.36 14.99
CA ILE A 225 4.77 3.21 13.91
C ILE A 225 3.68 2.46 13.12
N ALA A 226 3.95 1.21 12.74
CA ALA A 226 2.98 0.37 12.03
C ALA A 226 1.71 0.14 12.85
N ALA A 227 1.85 -0.19 14.14
CA ALA A 227 0.71 -0.42 15.01
C ALA A 227 -0.15 0.83 15.20
N ALA A 228 0.48 2.02 15.28
CA ALA A 228 -0.25 3.29 15.38
C ALA A 228 -1.06 3.57 14.10
N GLY A 229 -0.46 3.40 12.92
CA GLY A 229 -1.16 3.57 11.65
C GLY A 229 -2.29 2.56 11.47
N ALA A 230 -2.03 1.28 11.74
CA ALA A 230 -3.04 0.22 11.64
C ALA A 230 -4.20 0.39 12.64
N LEU A 231 -3.94 0.98 13.82
CA LEU A 231 -5.00 1.30 14.78
C LEU A 231 -5.90 2.42 14.25
N ILE A 232 -5.33 3.45 13.65
CA ILE A 232 -6.11 4.54 13.03
C ILE A 232 -6.94 3.97 11.87
N ASP A 233 -6.33 3.14 11.01
CA ASP A 233 -7.04 2.47 9.92
C ASP A 233 -8.19 1.61 10.44
N LEU A 234 -7.96 0.78 11.47
CA LEU A 234 -8.99 -0.03 12.10
C LEU A 234 -10.16 0.79 12.64
N ILE A 235 -9.87 1.93 13.27
CA ILE A 235 -10.90 2.85 13.78
C ILE A 235 -11.71 3.42 12.60
N ASN A 236 -11.05 3.82 11.51
CA ASN A 236 -11.72 4.34 10.33
C ASN A 236 -12.62 3.29 9.66
N GLN A 237 -12.17 2.03 9.57
CA GLN A 237 -12.98 0.93 9.02
C GLN A 237 -14.24 0.68 9.87
N PHE A 238 -14.13 0.71 11.21
CA PHE A 238 -15.29 0.58 12.07
C PHE A 238 -16.24 1.78 12.02
N ALA A 239 -15.72 2.99 11.89
CA ALA A 239 -16.52 4.21 11.83
C ALA A 239 -17.21 4.38 10.46
N GLY A 240 -16.56 3.92 9.37
CA GLY A 240 -17.05 4.03 8.01
C GLY A 240 -17.83 2.82 7.49
N GLY A 241 -18.12 1.82 8.34
CA GLY A 241 -18.84 0.60 7.91
C GLY A 241 -18.02 -0.32 7.01
N GLY A 242 -16.68 -0.29 7.11
CA GLY A 242 -15.80 -1.08 6.26
C GLY A 242 -16.06 -2.58 6.33
N GLY A 243 -15.91 -3.26 5.19
CA GLY A 243 -16.14 -4.69 5.05
C GLY A 243 -15.26 -5.56 5.96
N LEU A 244 -15.71 -6.78 6.22
CA LEU A 244 -15.03 -7.70 7.13
C LEU A 244 -13.57 -8.01 6.71
N ASN A 245 -13.28 -8.04 5.41
CA ASN A 245 -11.95 -8.23 4.85
C ASN A 245 -11.00 -7.06 5.20
N LEU A 246 -11.47 -5.81 5.11
CA LEU A 246 -10.71 -4.61 5.44
C LEU A 246 -10.42 -4.53 6.94
N ILE A 247 -11.43 -4.81 7.78
CA ILE A 247 -11.26 -4.91 9.24
C ILE A 247 -10.24 -6.00 9.59
N ALA A 248 -10.32 -7.17 8.93
CA ALA A 248 -9.39 -8.26 9.15
C ALA A 248 -7.96 -7.89 8.73
N ALA A 249 -7.80 -7.19 7.60
CA ALA A 249 -6.50 -6.70 7.13
C ALA A 249 -5.87 -5.71 8.13
N ALA A 250 -6.64 -4.71 8.57
CA ALA A 250 -6.20 -3.72 9.55
C ALA A 250 -5.82 -4.38 10.88
N LEU A 251 -6.60 -5.36 11.34
CA LEU A 251 -6.32 -6.12 12.56
C LEU A 251 -5.03 -6.95 12.45
N LEU A 252 -4.81 -7.63 11.32
CA LEU A 252 -3.58 -8.37 11.07
C LEU A 252 -2.35 -7.46 11.06
N ARG A 253 -2.45 -6.28 10.44
CA ARG A 253 -1.38 -5.26 10.41
C ARG A 253 -1.10 -4.71 11.81
N LEU A 254 -2.14 -4.47 12.60
CA LEU A 254 -2.00 -4.03 14.00
C LEU A 254 -1.26 -5.08 14.83
N VAL A 255 -1.68 -6.34 14.76
CA VAL A 255 -1.03 -7.46 15.47
C VAL A 255 0.42 -7.63 15.02
N ALA A 256 0.69 -7.54 13.71
CA ALA A 256 2.05 -7.62 13.18
C ALA A 256 2.93 -6.47 13.67
N GLY A 257 2.41 -5.24 13.67
CA GLY A 257 3.11 -4.07 14.22
C GLY A 257 3.43 -4.21 15.71
N ILE A 258 2.46 -4.65 16.51
CA ILE A 258 2.67 -4.94 17.94
C ILE A 258 3.72 -6.04 18.12
N ALA A 259 3.67 -7.12 17.34
CA ALA A 259 4.64 -8.19 17.40
C ALA A 259 6.07 -7.71 17.12
N LEU A 260 6.26 -6.88 16.08
CA LEU A 260 7.53 -6.23 15.77
C LEU A 260 8.01 -5.31 16.90
N ALA A 261 7.09 -4.62 17.57
CA ALA A 261 7.43 -3.68 18.65
C ALA A 261 7.80 -4.37 19.95
N VAL A 262 7.11 -5.45 20.30
CA VAL A 262 7.18 -6.07 21.65
C VAL A 262 8.13 -7.26 21.68
N VAL A 263 8.14 -8.11 20.64
CA VAL A 263 8.84 -9.41 20.64
C VAL A 263 9.88 -9.56 19.52
N PRO A 264 10.65 -8.51 19.18
CA PRO A 264 11.64 -8.63 18.10
C PRO A 264 12.75 -9.64 18.44
N ASP A 265 13.06 -9.85 19.73
CA ASP A 265 14.07 -10.82 20.19
C ASP A 265 13.70 -12.27 19.83
N MET A 266 12.41 -12.57 19.59
CA MET A 266 11.95 -13.91 19.18
C MET A 266 12.12 -14.18 17.68
N MET A 267 12.57 -13.22 16.90
CA MET A 267 12.64 -13.34 15.43
C MET A 267 13.95 -13.97 14.94
N ASP A 268 14.98 -14.01 15.79
CA ASP A 268 16.28 -14.57 15.44
C ASP A 268 16.22 -16.11 15.40
N GLY A 269 16.24 -16.66 14.16
CA GLY A 269 16.25 -18.10 13.90
C GLY A 269 14.98 -18.86 14.30
N SER A 270 13.94 -18.17 14.69
CA SER A 270 12.68 -18.71 15.20
C SER A 270 11.66 -18.90 14.06
N PRO A 271 10.76 -19.90 14.12
CA PRO A 271 9.63 -20.01 13.20
C PRO A 271 8.69 -18.81 13.26
N PHE A 272 8.80 -17.97 14.27
CA PHE A 272 7.96 -16.79 14.47
C PHE A 272 8.08 -15.76 13.34
N ILE A 273 9.27 -15.60 12.74
CA ILE A 273 9.45 -14.69 11.59
C ILE A 273 8.59 -15.13 10.39
N TRP A 274 8.45 -16.44 10.18
CA TRP A 274 7.64 -16.95 9.08
C TRP A 274 6.15 -16.76 9.30
N VAL A 275 5.70 -16.95 10.56
CA VAL A 275 4.30 -16.68 10.93
C VAL A 275 3.97 -15.20 10.77
N LEU A 276 4.86 -14.33 11.22
CA LEU A 276 4.72 -12.88 11.06
C LEU A 276 4.71 -12.49 9.59
N SER A 277 5.64 -13.03 8.79
CA SER A 277 5.67 -12.75 7.34
C SER A 277 4.39 -13.21 6.65
N GLY A 278 3.87 -14.39 6.99
CA GLY A 278 2.60 -14.89 6.49
C GLY A 278 1.43 -13.98 6.86
N ALA A 279 1.36 -13.52 8.10
CA ALA A 279 0.31 -12.59 8.54
C ALA A 279 0.37 -11.24 7.80
N ILE A 280 1.56 -10.69 7.58
CA ILE A 280 1.75 -9.46 6.82
C ILE A 280 1.32 -9.67 5.37
N ILE A 281 1.77 -10.72 4.70
CA ILE A 281 1.40 -11.03 3.31
C ILE A 281 -0.12 -11.18 3.17
N VAL A 282 -0.76 -11.94 4.07
CA VAL A 282 -2.21 -12.12 4.06
C VAL A 282 -2.94 -10.79 4.27
N SER A 283 -2.43 -9.90 5.12
CA SER A 283 -3.07 -8.60 5.36
C SER A 283 -3.08 -7.71 4.11
N TYR A 284 -2.07 -7.80 3.26
CA TYR A 284 -2.05 -7.09 1.98
C TYR A 284 -2.95 -7.78 0.94
N ALA A 285 -3.02 -9.10 0.97
CA ALA A 285 -3.89 -9.86 0.07
C ALA A 285 -5.40 -9.72 0.38
N LEU A 286 -5.78 -9.22 1.55
CA LEU A 286 -7.17 -8.97 1.94
C LEU A 286 -7.66 -7.55 1.64
N ASP A 287 -6.81 -6.68 1.11
CA ASP A 287 -7.06 -5.26 0.93
C ASP A 287 -6.62 -4.81 -0.47
N GLY A 288 -7.32 -3.80 -1.02
CA GLY A 288 -6.97 -3.13 -2.26
C GLY A 288 -7.43 -3.81 -3.54
N HIS A 289 -7.08 -3.18 -4.67
CA HIS A 289 -7.51 -3.58 -6.02
C HIS A 289 -7.04 -4.97 -6.47
N THR A 290 -6.20 -5.64 -5.71
CA THR A 290 -5.67 -6.97 -6.07
C THR A 290 -6.70 -8.08 -5.90
N ILE A 291 -7.70 -7.90 -5.03
CA ILE A 291 -8.79 -8.87 -4.86
C ILE A 291 -9.90 -8.70 -5.90
N THR A 292 -10.06 -7.49 -6.43
CA THR A 292 -11.12 -7.14 -7.39
C THR A 292 -10.66 -7.28 -8.84
N THR A 293 -9.36 -7.19 -9.11
CA THR A 293 -8.82 -7.26 -10.47
C THR A 293 -8.60 -8.70 -10.94
N SER A 294 -9.14 -9.06 -12.10
CA SER A 294 -8.94 -10.37 -12.72
C SER A 294 -7.67 -10.42 -13.58
N PRO A 295 -6.91 -11.55 -13.58
CA PRO A 295 -7.14 -12.77 -12.79
C PRO A 295 -6.64 -12.62 -11.34
N THR A 296 -7.55 -12.72 -10.38
CA THR A 296 -7.31 -12.42 -8.95
C THR A 296 -6.11 -13.15 -8.35
N TRP A 297 -5.94 -14.46 -8.64
CA TRP A 297 -4.80 -15.23 -8.13
C TRP A 297 -3.46 -14.67 -8.56
N LEU A 298 -3.37 -14.14 -9.80
CA LEU A 298 -2.14 -13.54 -10.34
C LEU A 298 -1.86 -12.21 -9.67
N MET A 299 -2.90 -11.41 -9.45
CA MET A 299 -2.79 -10.10 -8.78
C MET A 299 -2.37 -10.27 -7.33
N MET A 300 -2.99 -11.19 -6.57
CA MET A 300 -2.60 -11.50 -5.19
C MET A 300 -1.17 -12.03 -5.09
N LEU A 301 -0.74 -12.90 -6.02
CA LEU A 301 0.63 -13.39 -6.08
C LEU A 301 1.62 -12.27 -6.40
N SER A 302 1.25 -11.38 -7.32
CA SER A 302 2.07 -10.22 -7.70
C SER A 302 2.23 -9.27 -6.54
N ASP A 303 1.17 -8.94 -5.82
CA ASP A 303 1.20 -8.06 -4.66
C ASP A 303 2.00 -8.67 -3.50
N ALA A 304 1.74 -9.92 -3.15
CA ALA A 304 2.51 -10.65 -2.13
C ALA A 304 4.02 -10.65 -2.45
N THR A 305 4.38 -10.86 -3.72
CA THR A 305 5.76 -10.82 -4.19
C THR A 305 6.30 -9.39 -4.12
N HIS A 306 5.54 -8.41 -4.61
CA HIS A 306 5.91 -7.00 -4.62
C HIS A 306 6.24 -6.49 -3.21
N VAL A 307 5.33 -6.69 -2.27
CA VAL A 307 5.48 -6.24 -0.87
C VAL A 307 6.64 -6.95 -0.18
N THR A 308 6.80 -8.26 -0.39
CA THR A 308 7.91 -9.03 0.20
C THR A 308 9.27 -8.51 -0.27
N PHE A 309 9.45 -8.35 -1.58
CA PHE A 309 10.71 -7.86 -2.12
C PHE A 309 10.92 -6.36 -1.87
N ALA A 310 9.87 -5.58 -1.77
CA ALA A 310 9.94 -4.19 -1.29
C ALA A 310 10.44 -4.11 0.16
N ALA A 311 9.98 -4.99 1.05
CA ALA A 311 10.46 -5.06 2.43
C ALA A 311 11.95 -5.47 2.48
N ILE A 312 12.35 -6.49 1.73
CA ILE A 312 13.75 -6.93 1.64
C ILE A 312 14.64 -5.76 1.17
N TRP A 313 14.23 -5.05 0.14
CA TRP A 313 15.01 -3.98 -0.45
C TRP A 313 15.01 -2.71 0.42
N ALA A 314 13.83 -2.14 0.67
CA ALA A 314 13.69 -0.87 1.38
C ALA A 314 14.08 -0.98 2.87
N GLY A 315 13.54 -1.99 3.57
CA GLY A 315 13.86 -2.23 4.97
C GLY A 315 15.30 -2.69 5.17
N GLY A 316 15.80 -3.54 4.25
CA GLY A 316 17.20 -3.97 4.25
C GLY A 316 18.19 -2.83 4.00
N LEU A 317 17.86 -1.86 3.13
CA LEU A 317 18.67 -0.67 2.88
C LEU A 317 18.83 0.19 4.15
N ILE A 318 17.72 0.39 4.88
CA ILE A 318 17.73 1.14 6.15
C ILE A 318 18.54 0.38 7.22
N ALA A 319 18.36 -0.94 7.31
CA ALA A 319 19.12 -1.79 8.21
C ALA A 319 20.62 -1.72 7.91
N LEU A 320 21.02 -1.79 6.64
CA LEU A 320 22.40 -1.64 6.18
C LEU A 320 22.96 -0.25 6.53
N ALA A 321 22.19 0.82 6.34
CA ALA A 321 22.61 2.19 6.66
C ALA A 321 22.95 2.33 8.16
N ILE A 322 22.13 1.74 9.03
CA ILE A 322 22.36 1.71 10.47
C ILE A 322 23.61 0.89 10.80
N ALA A 323 23.76 -0.29 10.19
CA ALA A 323 24.93 -1.14 10.38
C ALA A 323 26.23 -0.42 9.98
N LEU A 324 26.27 0.19 8.80
CA LEU A 324 27.46 0.95 8.32
C LEU A 324 27.76 2.18 9.18
N ALA A 325 26.72 2.84 9.69
CA ALA A 325 26.92 3.95 10.63
C ALA A 325 27.64 3.49 11.91
N TYR A 326 27.34 2.30 12.39
CA TYR A 326 28.02 1.71 13.53
C TYR A 326 29.45 1.27 13.17
N VAL A 327 29.62 0.51 12.11
CA VAL A 327 30.93 0.01 11.63
C VAL A 327 31.93 1.14 11.50
N LEU A 328 31.56 2.24 10.83
CA LEU A 328 32.44 3.37 10.59
C LEU A 328 32.74 4.21 11.85
N ARG A 329 31.88 4.17 12.87
CA ARG A 329 32.15 4.82 14.17
C ARG A 329 33.16 4.05 15.01
N ARG A 330 33.25 2.72 14.81
CA ARG A 330 34.08 1.80 15.59
C ARG A 330 35.29 1.26 14.84
N ARG A 331 35.59 1.80 13.65
CA ARG A 331 36.63 1.33 12.72
C ARG A 331 38.01 1.22 13.35
N GLU A 332 38.34 2.13 14.29
CA GLU A 332 39.65 2.16 14.94
C GLU A 332 39.79 1.10 16.05
N GLU A 333 38.71 0.55 16.53
CA GLU A 333 38.73 -0.39 17.65
C GLU A 333 38.92 -1.85 17.23
N ARG A 334 38.44 -2.26 16.01
CA ARG A 334 38.46 -3.67 15.57
C ARG A 334 38.39 -3.83 14.06
N GLN A 335 39.41 -4.43 13.47
CA GLN A 335 39.41 -4.87 12.04
C GLN A 335 38.25 -5.84 11.72
N ALA A 336 37.86 -6.69 12.69
CA ALA A 336 36.74 -7.63 12.52
C ALA A 336 35.42 -6.93 12.21
N ILE A 337 35.18 -5.72 12.76
CA ILE A 337 33.95 -4.93 12.51
C ILE A 337 33.92 -4.39 11.09
N LEU A 338 35.07 -4.02 10.50
CA LEU A 338 35.16 -3.61 9.09
C LEU A 338 34.85 -4.78 8.16
N GLN A 339 35.36 -5.98 8.50
CA GLN A 339 35.04 -7.21 7.76
C GLN A 339 33.55 -7.50 7.76
N ASP A 340 32.91 -7.39 8.93
CA ASP A 340 31.45 -7.56 9.05
C ASP A 340 30.71 -6.55 8.16
N GLY A 341 31.18 -5.27 8.12
CA GLY A 341 30.59 -4.24 7.26
C GLY A 341 30.68 -4.57 5.77
N SER A 342 31.87 -5.00 5.31
CA SER A 342 32.07 -5.41 3.91
C SER A 342 31.20 -6.63 3.57
N GLU A 343 31.13 -7.64 4.44
CA GLU A 343 30.30 -8.84 4.25
C GLU A 343 28.81 -8.48 4.17
N LEU A 344 28.33 -7.57 5.04
CA LEU A 344 26.92 -7.11 4.99
C LEU A 344 26.60 -6.44 3.66
N VAL A 345 27.50 -5.58 3.13
CA VAL A 345 27.30 -4.93 1.84
C VAL A 345 27.22 -5.94 0.70
N LEU A 346 28.15 -6.89 0.67
CA LEU A 346 28.21 -7.91 -0.39
C LEU A 346 26.98 -8.83 -0.35
N ASN A 347 26.60 -9.30 0.84
CA ASN A 347 25.41 -10.13 1.01
C ASN A 347 24.15 -9.36 0.61
N PHE A 348 23.98 -8.14 1.13
CA PHE A 348 22.79 -7.32 0.83
C PHE A 348 22.68 -6.96 -0.65
N SER A 349 23.80 -6.62 -1.32
CA SER A 349 23.82 -6.26 -2.76
C SER A 349 23.18 -7.36 -3.62
N ARG A 350 23.40 -8.62 -3.28
CA ARG A 350 22.79 -9.76 -3.98
C ARG A 350 21.28 -9.80 -3.82
N TYR A 351 20.78 -9.68 -2.57
CA TYR A 351 19.35 -9.66 -2.30
C TYR A 351 18.68 -8.43 -2.89
N ALA A 352 19.32 -7.26 -2.79
CA ALA A 352 18.82 -6.01 -3.36
C ALA A 352 18.61 -6.11 -4.88
N THR A 353 19.56 -6.71 -5.61
CA THR A 353 19.47 -6.88 -7.07
C THR A 353 18.24 -7.71 -7.46
N TYR A 354 18.03 -8.86 -6.82
CA TYR A 354 16.85 -9.69 -7.07
C TYR A 354 15.55 -8.97 -6.67
N SER A 355 15.60 -8.22 -5.57
CA SER A 355 14.42 -7.48 -5.07
C SER A 355 14.00 -6.39 -6.02
N VAL A 356 14.93 -5.58 -6.54
CA VAL A 356 14.63 -4.52 -7.53
C VAL A 356 13.97 -5.11 -8.77
N PHE A 357 14.51 -6.23 -9.27
CA PHE A 357 13.94 -6.91 -10.44
C PHE A 357 12.51 -7.42 -10.16
N ALA A 358 12.31 -8.10 -9.02
CA ALA A 358 11.00 -8.63 -8.65
C ALA A 358 9.96 -7.51 -8.45
N VAL A 359 10.34 -6.42 -7.75
CA VAL A 359 9.48 -5.24 -7.55
C VAL A 359 9.12 -4.57 -8.88
N ALA A 360 10.08 -4.44 -9.81
CA ALA A 360 9.82 -3.85 -11.12
C ALA A 360 8.85 -4.70 -11.95
N VAL A 361 9.09 -6.01 -12.03
CA VAL A 361 8.23 -6.92 -12.82
C VAL A 361 6.82 -6.96 -12.26
N THR A 362 6.67 -7.16 -10.94
CA THR A 362 5.35 -7.22 -10.30
C THR A 362 4.63 -5.87 -10.32
N GLY A 363 5.35 -4.75 -10.17
CA GLY A 363 4.77 -3.42 -10.26
C GLY A 363 4.24 -3.09 -11.66
N VAL A 364 4.97 -3.46 -12.73
CA VAL A 364 4.49 -3.31 -14.11
C VAL A 364 3.29 -4.21 -14.36
N LEU A 365 3.33 -5.45 -13.87
CA LEU A 365 2.22 -6.40 -14.04
C LEU A 365 0.94 -5.86 -13.37
N MET A 366 1.03 -5.42 -12.11
CA MET A 366 -0.11 -4.84 -11.41
C MET A 366 -0.64 -3.59 -12.12
N ALA A 367 0.25 -2.66 -12.51
CA ALA A 367 -0.16 -1.46 -13.23
C ALA A 367 -0.89 -1.78 -14.55
N PHE A 368 -0.44 -2.82 -15.28
CA PHE A 368 -1.06 -3.23 -16.53
C PHE A 368 -2.50 -3.73 -16.35
N PHE A 369 -2.77 -4.46 -15.28
CA PHE A 369 -4.10 -5.02 -15.02
C PHE A 369 -5.05 -4.07 -14.29
N ILE A 370 -4.52 -3.16 -13.45
CA ILE A 370 -5.33 -2.20 -12.68
C ILE A 370 -5.73 -1.00 -13.56
N MET A 371 -4.88 -0.61 -14.50
CA MET A 371 -5.09 0.60 -15.30
C MET A 371 -6.14 0.38 -16.39
N PRO A 372 -7.25 1.14 -16.42
CA PRO A 372 -8.33 0.96 -17.39
C PRO A 372 -7.89 1.32 -18.81
N SER A 373 -7.00 2.31 -18.96
CA SER A 373 -6.43 2.72 -20.25
C SER A 373 -5.07 3.38 -20.07
N PRO A 374 -4.18 3.36 -21.08
CA PRO A 374 -2.89 4.04 -21.02
C PRO A 374 -2.98 5.55 -20.79
N SER A 375 -4.09 6.19 -21.18
CA SER A 375 -4.34 7.62 -20.93
C SER A 375 -4.52 7.93 -19.46
N ALA A 376 -5.02 7.00 -18.65
CA ALA A 376 -5.21 7.17 -17.21
C ALA A 376 -3.91 7.55 -16.47
N LEU A 377 -2.74 7.18 -17.00
CA LEU A 377 -1.44 7.63 -16.48
C LEU A 377 -1.28 9.15 -16.45
N PHE A 378 -1.96 9.87 -17.34
CA PHE A 378 -1.79 11.32 -17.52
C PHE A 378 -3.05 12.11 -17.16
N THR A 379 -4.20 11.45 -17.06
CA THR A 379 -5.51 12.08 -16.82
C THR A 379 -6.01 11.91 -15.40
N THR A 380 -5.45 10.96 -14.61
CA THR A 380 -5.88 10.69 -13.24
C THR A 380 -4.84 11.08 -12.19
N THR A 381 -5.27 11.40 -10.99
CA THR A 381 -4.39 11.59 -9.82
C THR A 381 -3.60 10.33 -9.51
N TRP A 382 -4.22 9.15 -9.61
CA TRP A 382 -3.58 7.85 -9.46
C TRP A 382 -2.39 7.68 -10.43
N GLY A 383 -2.60 8.01 -11.71
CA GLY A 383 -1.57 7.92 -12.73
C GLY A 383 -0.36 8.81 -12.43
N TRP A 384 -0.58 10.05 -12.00
CA TRP A 384 0.49 10.96 -11.61
C TRP A 384 1.28 10.48 -10.39
N ILE A 385 0.60 9.96 -9.36
CA ILE A 385 1.27 9.37 -8.18
C ILE A 385 2.11 8.16 -8.61
N LEU A 386 1.58 7.30 -9.49
CA LEU A 386 2.30 6.15 -10.04
C LEU A 386 3.55 6.58 -10.81
N LEU A 387 3.45 7.59 -11.69
CA LEU A 387 4.60 8.11 -12.44
C LEU A 387 5.69 8.66 -11.52
N VAL A 388 5.31 9.42 -10.49
CA VAL A 388 6.27 9.93 -9.48
C VAL A 388 6.91 8.77 -8.73
N LYS A 389 6.14 7.76 -8.31
CA LYS A 389 6.66 6.54 -7.65
C LYS A 389 7.65 5.81 -8.54
N VAL A 390 7.31 5.59 -9.82
CA VAL A 390 8.20 4.93 -10.80
C VAL A 390 9.49 5.72 -11.01
N ALA A 391 9.41 7.05 -11.11
CA ALA A 391 10.60 7.90 -11.23
C ALA A 391 11.52 7.79 -9.99
N MET A 392 10.94 7.77 -8.78
CA MET A 392 11.71 7.58 -7.54
C MET A 392 12.35 6.18 -7.49
N VAL A 393 11.63 5.13 -7.90
CA VAL A 393 12.17 3.76 -7.98
C VAL A 393 13.31 3.67 -8.99
N ALA A 394 13.16 4.31 -10.16
CA ALA A 394 14.21 4.35 -11.18
C ALA A 394 15.46 5.09 -10.67
N ALA A 395 15.30 6.22 -9.98
CA ALA A 395 16.40 6.94 -9.36
C ALA A 395 17.12 6.07 -8.31
N LEU A 396 16.37 5.39 -7.45
CA LEU A 396 16.90 4.48 -6.43
C LEU A 396 17.63 3.29 -7.06
N ALA A 397 17.09 2.69 -8.13
CA ALA A 397 17.76 1.65 -8.91
C ALA A 397 19.07 2.15 -9.54
N GLY A 398 19.10 3.39 -10.02
CA GLY A 398 20.31 4.04 -10.53
C GLY A 398 21.43 4.13 -9.48
N TYR A 399 21.09 4.46 -8.22
CA TYR A 399 22.04 4.40 -7.11
C TYR A 399 22.52 2.96 -6.87
N GLY A 400 21.61 1.98 -6.87
CA GLY A 400 21.94 0.57 -6.72
C GLY A 400 22.90 0.06 -7.81
N ILE A 401 22.67 0.42 -9.08
CA ILE A 401 23.54 0.09 -10.21
C ILE A 401 24.93 0.71 -9.99
N LYS A 402 25.01 1.98 -9.61
CA LYS A 402 26.28 2.66 -9.34
C LYS A 402 27.05 2.01 -8.18
N ASN A 403 26.35 1.55 -7.16
CA ASN A 403 26.98 0.85 -6.04
C ASN A 403 27.42 -0.57 -6.42
N HIS A 404 26.61 -1.29 -7.21
CA HIS A 404 26.93 -2.65 -7.68
C HIS A 404 28.16 -2.70 -8.58
N PHE A 405 28.30 -1.77 -9.53
CA PHE A 405 29.43 -1.75 -10.46
C PHE A 405 30.64 -0.95 -9.95
N GLY A 406 30.48 -0.11 -8.92
CA GLY A 406 31.54 0.71 -8.36
C GLY A 406 32.08 0.19 -7.03
N THR A 407 31.23 0.13 -6.01
CA THR A 407 31.66 -0.16 -4.63
C THR A 407 31.82 -1.67 -4.36
N VAL A 408 30.93 -2.51 -4.93
CA VAL A 408 30.93 -3.96 -4.65
C VAL A 408 32.20 -4.63 -5.15
N PRO A 409 32.69 -4.42 -6.40
CA PRO A 409 33.92 -5.05 -6.87
C PRO A 409 35.17 -4.67 -6.06
N GLU A 410 35.24 -3.41 -5.62
CA GLU A 410 36.38 -2.94 -4.79
C GLU A 410 36.36 -3.63 -3.41
N LEU A 411 35.19 -3.85 -2.81
CA LEU A 411 35.08 -4.58 -1.56
C LEU A 411 35.35 -6.07 -1.71
N GLU A 412 34.95 -6.69 -2.83
CA GLU A 412 35.31 -8.08 -3.16
C GLU A 412 36.82 -8.24 -3.32
N TYR A 413 37.46 -7.31 -4.07
CA TYR A 413 38.90 -7.31 -4.24
C TYR A 413 39.62 -7.16 -2.90
N ALA A 414 39.19 -6.22 -2.05
CA ALA A 414 39.73 -6.01 -0.73
C ALA A 414 39.62 -7.27 0.15
N GLN A 415 38.50 -7.99 0.10
CA GLN A 415 38.33 -9.25 0.83
C GLN A 415 39.31 -10.35 0.39
N VAL A 416 39.60 -10.44 -0.92
CA VAL A 416 40.52 -11.44 -1.46
C VAL A 416 41.99 -11.10 -1.08
N GLN A 417 42.38 -9.83 -1.09
CA GLN A 417 43.73 -9.37 -0.78
C GLN A 417 44.07 -9.33 0.72
N ARG A 418 43.11 -9.38 1.59
CA ARG A 418 43.22 -9.21 3.05
C ARG A 418 44.30 -10.09 3.71
N SER A 419 44.65 -11.21 3.12
CA SER A 419 45.68 -12.11 3.69
C SER A 419 47.10 -11.59 3.55
N ASN A 420 47.32 -10.48 2.80
CA ASN A 420 48.67 -10.11 2.36
C ASN A 420 49.09 -8.67 2.71
N ASP A 421 48.21 -7.77 3.16
CA ASP A 421 48.57 -6.35 3.27
C ASP A 421 47.74 -5.52 4.25
N ASP A 422 48.38 -4.64 5.02
CA ASP A 422 47.73 -3.67 5.94
C ASP A 422 47.01 -2.53 5.19
N ASP A 423 47.35 -2.31 3.93
CA ASP A 423 46.76 -1.25 3.07
C ASP A 423 45.29 -1.52 2.68
N VAL A 424 44.85 -2.77 2.77
CA VAL A 424 43.50 -3.20 2.42
C VAL A 424 42.42 -2.59 3.35
N SER A 425 42.76 -2.32 4.61
CA SER A 425 41.84 -1.71 5.57
C SER A 425 41.48 -0.26 5.18
N THR A 426 42.37 0.46 4.51
CA THR A 426 42.11 1.84 4.03
C THR A 426 41.12 1.86 2.88
N VAL A 427 41.21 0.94 1.93
CA VAL A 427 40.26 0.78 0.82
C VAL A 427 38.88 0.44 1.34
N GLU A 428 38.76 -0.51 2.27
CA GLU A 428 37.48 -0.87 2.87
C GLU A 428 36.79 0.32 3.58
N VAL A 429 37.54 1.05 4.40
CA VAL A 429 37.03 2.25 5.09
C VAL A 429 36.56 3.30 4.09
N GLU A 430 37.34 3.53 3.02
CA GLU A 430 36.97 4.48 1.98
C GLU A 430 35.67 4.07 1.28
N GLN A 431 35.60 2.85 0.79
CA GLN A 431 34.42 2.35 0.06
C GLN A 431 33.16 2.30 0.94
N LEU A 432 33.25 1.83 2.20
CA LEU A 432 32.15 1.86 3.14
C LEU A 432 31.71 3.29 3.48
N SER A 433 32.65 4.25 3.54
CA SER A 433 32.35 5.65 3.79
C SER A 433 31.65 6.33 2.61
N ILE A 434 32.06 6.03 1.38
CA ILE A 434 31.42 6.46 0.14
C ILE A 434 29.98 5.93 0.09
N LEU A 435 29.81 4.62 0.31
CA LEU A 435 28.51 3.98 0.33
C LEU A 435 27.58 4.65 1.37
N ARG A 436 28.05 4.83 2.60
CA ARG A 436 27.25 5.47 3.65
C ARG A 436 26.75 6.87 3.27
N ARG A 437 27.57 7.67 2.59
CA ARG A 437 27.16 9.01 2.12
C ARG A 437 26.06 8.92 1.06
N ARG A 438 26.08 7.89 0.21
CA ARG A 438 25.05 7.65 -0.81
C ARG A 438 23.75 7.10 -0.23
N LEU A 439 23.82 6.40 0.91
CA LEU A 439 22.63 5.84 1.54
C LEU A 439 21.63 6.90 2.04
N LEU A 440 22.07 8.11 2.40
CA LEU A 440 21.16 9.17 2.86
C LEU A 440 20.11 9.57 1.81
N PRO A 441 20.49 9.93 0.56
CA PRO A 441 19.52 10.22 -0.49
C PRO A 441 18.71 8.97 -0.88
N GLU A 442 19.29 7.77 -0.84
CA GLU A 442 18.58 6.52 -1.10
C GLU A 442 17.48 6.28 -0.05
N MET A 443 17.77 6.51 1.24
CA MET A 443 16.77 6.41 2.31
C MET A 443 15.63 7.44 2.15
N ALA A 444 15.95 8.67 1.73
CA ALA A 444 14.93 9.68 1.46
C ALA A 444 14.00 9.25 0.31
N LEU A 445 14.54 8.65 -0.75
CA LEU A 445 13.76 8.08 -1.86
C LEU A 445 12.88 6.91 -1.37
N VAL A 446 13.41 6.02 -0.54
CA VAL A 446 12.62 4.91 0.06
C VAL A 446 11.41 5.44 0.83
N VAL A 447 11.62 6.43 1.70
CA VAL A 447 10.53 7.04 2.45
C VAL A 447 9.49 7.68 1.51
N GLY A 448 9.96 8.42 0.49
CA GLY A 448 9.08 9.00 -0.54
C GLY A 448 8.27 7.94 -1.29
N ILE A 449 8.88 6.82 -1.68
CA ILE A 449 8.20 5.70 -2.36
C ILE A 449 7.12 5.09 -1.45
N LEU A 450 7.40 4.90 -0.17
CA LEU A 450 6.45 4.31 0.77
C LEU A 450 5.25 5.24 1.05
N ILE A 451 5.50 6.56 1.12
CA ILE A 451 4.43 7.57 1.21
C ILE A 451 3.58 7.54 -0.08
N ALA A 452 4.21 7.59 -1.25
CA ALA A 452 3.51 7.51 -2.54
C ALA A 452 2.71 6.21 -2.67
N SER A 453 3.19 5.11 -2.12
CA SER A 453 2.45 3.83 -2.11
C SER A 453 1.18 3.91 -1.24
N GLY A 454 1.24 4.56 -0.08
CA GLY A 454 0.05 4.77 0.77
C GLY A 454 -1.00 5.68 0.10
N LEU A 455 -0.55 6.72 -0.61
CA LEU A 455 -1.44 7.60 -1.37
C LEU A 455 -2.06 6.89 -2.58
N LEU A 456 -1.30 6.01 -3.24
CA LEU A 456 -1.76 5.29 -4.43
C LEU A 456 -2.91 4.33 -4.12
N VAL A 457 -2.89 3.69 -2.95
CA VAL A 457 -3.95 2.77 -2.51
C VAL A 457 -5.31 3.45 -2.36
N GLN A 458 -5.32 4.76 -2.04
CA GLN A 458 -6.53 5.54 -1.84
C GLN A 458 -6.99 6.30 -3.09
N ALA A 459 -6.18 6.32 -4.13
CA ALA A 459 -6.48 7.05 -5.36
C ALA A 459 -7.19 6.14 -6.37
N SER A 460 -8.21 6.68 -7.05
CA SER A 460 -8.90 5.95 -8.13
C SER A 460 -8.10 5.99 -9.43
N PRO A 461 -7.96 4.86 -10.14
CA PRO A 461 -7.38 4.81 -11.49
C PRO A 461 -8.36 5.30 -12.57
N ILE A 462 -9.62 5.54 -12.24
CA ILE A 462 -10.69 5.96 -13.15
C ILE A 462 -10.71 7.50 -13.17
N PRO A 463 -10.83 8.15 -14.35
CA PRO A 463 -11.05 9.58 -14.43
C PRO A 463 -12.38 9.94 -13.75
N GLY A 464 -12.36 10.91 -12.82
CA GLY A 464 -13.56 11.48 -12.21
C GLY A 464 -14.28 12.39 -13.17
#